data_954e2f86156c55bdfbe48ef1ef5d412c
#
_entry.id   954e2f86156c55bdfbe48ef1ef5d412c
#
_cell.length_a   1.000
_cell.length_b   1.000
_cell.length_c   1.000
_cell.angle_alpha   90.00
_cell.angle_beta   90.00
_cell.angle_gamma   90.00
#
_symmetry.space_group_name_H-M   'P 1'
#
loop_
_entity.id
_entity.type
_entity.pdbx_description
1 polymer ?
#
loop_
_entity_poly.entity_id
_entity_poly.type
_entity_poly.pdbx_seq_one_letter_code
_entity_poly.pdbx_strand_id
1 'polypeptide(L)'
;MKARTILGNLVNQASQHVIPNNLKQGVMKNWLASNKEKNTFKRSATSESLRTEKELKRHKNDNCLKTPDADVEEIEFIDIGATNIQSPKAALLVEEIHFIDIEDYDNKTNAVLPVGVTDIDTIHGDEQHLWSEYAPEIYAYLRQLETTNQIKEDYLRGCIITGQMRSRLIDWMVSVHLQFKLLPETLFMSVNILDRFLEQEGKNTSRDRLQLVGVVAMLIASKIEEIYIPTIDEFVYSTDNAYNEEEVKDMELKIMRTLDFNLTSPISLTFLRRFSVAGNVDVVEHSMAKYILELSLMDYGLVGVHPSLSAAAALHVSLLLLSPSVPVWSPGLEYYSGYSRECLMPVVRRMISLLESAEDNRLQSVRNKYSSRKFRRVALLKEAKKEFLTKRMQFA
;
A
#
# COMPACT_ATOMS: atom_id res chain seq x y z
N MET A 1 -12.41 -24.34 14.97
CA MET A 1 -13.67 -23.70 15.40
C MET A 1 -13.50 -22.69 16.55
N LYS A 2 -12.64 -22.93 17.54
CA LYS A 2 -12.44 -21.98 18.67
C LYS A 2 -11.78 -20.65 18.27
N ALA A 3 -10.81 -20.63 17.35
CA ALA A 3 -10.12 -19.42 16.90
C ALA A 3 -11.03 -18.41 16.18
N ARG A 4 -12.00 -18.88 15.38
CA ARG A 4 -12.99 -18.00 14.69
C ARG A 4 -13.88 -17.25 15.68
N THR A 5 -14.19 -17.86 16.84
CA THR A 5 -15.03 -17.24 17.88
C THR A 5 -14.25 -16.18 18.66
N ILE A 6 -12.94 -16.36 18.83
CA ILE A 6 -12.08 -15.42 19.56
C ILE A 6 -11.85 -14.15 18.73
N LEU A 7 -11.54 -14.27 17.44
CA LEU A 7 -11.35 -13.10 16.57
C LEU A 7 -12.63 -12.27 16.41
N GLY A 8 -13.78 -12.91 16.25
CA GLY A 8 -15.08 -12.24 16.20
C GLY A 8 -15.44 -11.51 17.50
N ASN A 9 -15.03 -12.04 18.64
CA ASN A 9 -15.26 -11.40 19.94
C ASN A 9 -14.27 -10.25 20.21
N LEU A 10 -13.03 -10.35 19.73
CA LEU A 10 -12.02 -9.29 19.87
C LEU A 10 -12.37 -8.06 19.02
N VAL A 11 -12.86 -8.24 17.81
CA VAL A 11 -13.36 -7.13 16.95
C VAL A 11 -14.56 -6.45 17.61
N ASN A 12 -15.47 -7.20 18.25
CA ASN A 12 -16.61 -6.64 18.97
C ASN A 12 -16.24 -5.98 20.31
N GLN A 13 -15.17 -6.41 20.98
CA GLN A 13 -14.69 -5.77 22.22
C GLN A 13 -13.93 -4.48 21.97
N ALA A 14 -13.14 -4.40 20.91
CA ALA A 14 -12.48 -3.15 20.46
C ALA A 14 -13.50 -2.04 20.14
N SER A 15 -14.70 -2.42 19.71
CA SER A 15 -15.82 -1.49 19.45
C SER A 15 -16.54 -1.01 20.72
N GLN A 16 -16.22 -1.54 21.90
CA GLN A 16 -16.92 -1.24 23.16
C GLN A 16 -16.12 -0.40 24.17
N HIS A 17 -14.94 0.10 23.84
CA HIS A 17 -14.29 1.09 24.68
C HIS A 17 -15.02 2.43 24.57
N VAL A 18 -15.96 2.58 25.50
CA VAL A 18 -16.83 3.73 25.72
C VAL A 18 -15.99 4.97 26.03
N ILE A 19 -15.81 5.83 25.04
CA ILE A 19 -15.41 7.22 25.28
C ILE A 19 -16.52 7.85 26.14
N PRO A 20 -16.21 8.47 27.30
CA PRO A 20 -17.21 9.09 28.18
C PRO A 20 -18.11 10.04 27.39
N ASN A 21 -19.41 9.97 27.64
CA ASN A 21 -20.42 10.74 26.91
C ASN A 21 -20.18 12.26 26.89
N ASN A 22 -19.49 12.78 27.89
CA ASN A 22 -19.14 14.20 27.99
C ASN A 22 -18.10 14.66 26.93
N LEU A 23 -17.17 13.76 26.55
CA LEU A 23 -16.22 14.03 25.48
C LEU A 23 -16.87 13.93 24.09
N LYS A 24 -17.80 12.99 23.88
CA LYS A 24 -18.56 12.87 22.63
C LYS A 24 -19.40 14.13 22.32
N GLN A 25 -20.02 14.71 23.36
CA GLN A 25 -20.83 15.93 23.16
C GLN A 25 -19.96 17.17 22.85
N GLY A 26 -18.79 17.28 23.44
CA GLY A 26 -17.87 18.41 23.17
C GLY A 26 -17.27 18.36 21.75
N VAL A 27 -16.80 17.21 21.34
CA VAL A 27 -16.22 16.99 19.99
C VAL A 27 -17.29 17.15 18.92
N MET A 28 -18.51 16.64 19.15
CA MET A 28 -19.62 16.74 18.19
C MET A 28 -20.15 18.16 18.08
N LYS A 29 -20.20 18.95 19.19
CA LYS A 29 -20.57 20.37 19.14
C LYS A 29 -19.54 21.20 18.39
N ASN A 30 -18.25 20.98 18.60
CA ASN A 30 -17.18 21.69 17.89
C ASN A 30 -17.14 21.32 16.40
N TRP A 31 -17.39 20.06 16.05
CA TRP A 31 -17.48 19.60 14.65
C TRP A 31 -18.72 20.20 13.94
N LEU A 32 -19.89 20.22 14.62
CA LEU A 32 -21.11 20.84 14.08
C LEU A 32 -20.97 22.36 13.92
N ALA A 33 -20.28 23.04 14.83
CA ALA A 33 -19.99 24.48 14.72
C ALA A 33 -19.06 24.77 13.54
N SER A 34 -17.95 23.99 13.39
CA SER A 34 -17.00 24.13 12.28
C SER A 34 -17.62 23.83 10.91
N ASN A 35 -18.53 22.86 10.83
CA ASN A 35 -19.25 22.58 9.58
C ASN A 35 -20.39 23.58 9.28
N LYS A 36 -20.98 24.18 10.32
CA LYS A 36 -21.95 25.26 10.12
C LYS A 36 -21.29 26.53 9.56
N GLU A 37 -20.08 26.85 10.02
CA GLU A 37 -19.29 27.97 9.47
C GLU A 37 -18.82 27.68 8.04
N LYS A 38 -18.39 26.44 7.72
CA LYS A 38 -18.03 26.05 6.34
C LYS A 38 -19.22 26.08 5.38
N ASN A 39 -20.41 25.70 5.83
CA ASN A 39 -21.63 25.74 5.01
C ASN A 39 -22.19 27.15 4.85
N THR A 40 -22.01 28.06 5.81
CA THR A 40 -22.31 29.50 5.65
C THR A 40 -21.33 30.16 4.70
N PHE A 41 -20.03 29.79 4.75
CA PHE A 41 -19.03 30.31 3.81
C PHE A 41 -19.27 29.82 2.37
N LYS A 42 -19.67 28.54 2.16
CA LYS A 42 -20.07 28.03 0.82
C LYS A 42 -21.35 28.69 0.31
N ARG A 43 -22.34 29.02 1.18
CA ARG A 43 -23.57 29.73 0.75
C ARG A 43 -23.32 31.20 0.43
N SER A 44 -22.39 31.88 1.12
CA SER A 44 -22.01 33.26 0.77
C SER A 44 -21.18 33.30 -0.52
N ALA A 45 -20.26 32.37 -0.71
CA ALA A 45 -19.45 32.28 -1.92
C ALA A 45 -20.30 32.00 -3.18
N THR A 46 -21.32 31.10 -3.07
CA THR A 46 -22.25 30.85 -4.20
C THR A 46 -23.15 32.05 -4.53
N SER A 47 -23.52 32.85 -3.53
CA SER A 47 -24.33 34.08 -3.78
C SER A 47 -23.50 35.22 -4.36
N GLU A 48 -22.22 35.29 -4.02
CA GLU A 48 -21.28 36.27 -4.58
C GLU A 48 -20.86 35.91 -6.00
N SER A 49 -20.61 34.63 -6.28
CA SER A 49 -20.29 34.17 -7.65
C SER A 49 -21.44 34.35 -8.63
N LEU A 50 -22.70 34.20 -8.18
CA LEU A 50 -23.87 34.43 -9.00
C LEU A 50 -24.15 35.94 -9.26
N ARG A 51 -23.68 36.84 -8.38
CA ARG A 51 -23.74 38.28 -8.61
C ARG A 51 -22.66 38.74 -9.61
N THR A 52 -21.43 38.26 -9.47
CA THR A 52 -20.34 38.55 -10.40
C THR A 52 -20.58 38.00 -11.80
N GLU A 53 -21.24 36.82 -11.92
CA GLU A 53 -21.58 36.26 -13.24
C GLU A 53 -22.67 37.05 -13.97
N LYS A 54 -23.58 37.68 -13.24
CA LYS A 54 -24.60 38.58 -13.84
C LYS A 54 -24.05 39.94 -14.24
N GLU A 55 -23.03 40.45 -13.56
CA GLU A 55 -22.35 41.70 -13.92
C GLU A 55 -21.35 41.51 -15.08
N LEU A 56 -20.65 40.36 -15.14
CA LEU A 56 -19.75 40.05 -16.25
C LEU A 56 -20.47 39.78 -17.59
N LYS A 57 -21.73 39.38 -17.58
CA LYS A 57 -22.53 39.22 -18.83
C LYS A 57 -23.03 40.53 -19.41
N ARG A 58 -22.91 41.64 -18.68
CA ARG A 58 -23.26 42.99 -19.19
C ARG A 58 -22.08 43.76 -19.82
N HIS A 59 -20.83 43.30 -19.66
CA HIS A 59 -19.62 43.97 -20.14
C HIS A 59 -18.77 43.16 -21.13
N LYS A 60 -19.35 42.14 -21.78
CA LYS A 60 -18.67 41.46 -22.89
C LYS A 60 -19.17 41.98 -24.22
N ASN A 61 -18.75 43.20 -24.55
CA ASN A 61 -18.41 43.62 -25.89
C ASN A 61 -17.20 44.56 -25.72
N ASP A 62 -16.15 44.25 -26.48
CA ASP A 62 -14.90 44.97 -26.69
C ASP A 62 -13.74 44.67 -25.73
N ASN A 63 -12.81 44.07 -26.40
CA ASN A 63 -11.35 44.04 -26.23
C ASN A 63 -10.68 42.69 -25.89
N CYS A 64 -10.14 42.19 -26.97
CA CYS A 64 -9.17 41.11 -27.10
C CYS A 64 -7.88 41.43 -26.34
N LEU A 65 -7.52 40.60 -25.32
CA LEU A 65 -6.14 40.41 -24.88
C LEU A 65 -5.91 38.95 -24.47
N LYS A 66 -5.05 38.29 -25.19
CA LYS A 66 -4.63 36.90 -25.04
C LYS A 66 -3.92 36.71 -23.69
N THR A 67 -4.33 35.76 -22.90
CA THR A 67 -3.54 35.10 -21.83
C THR A 67 -3.24 33.67 -22.26
N PRO A 68 -2.05 33.12 -21.99
CA PRO A 68 -1.62 31.84 -22.54
C PRO A 68 -2.41 30.70 -21.87
N ASP A 69 -2.91 29.84 -22.73
CA ASP A 69 -3.57 28.58 -22.39
C ASP A 69 -2.61 27.67 -21.63
N ALA A 70 -3.00 27.26 -20.44
CA ALA A 70 -2.43 26.09 -19.80
C ALA A 70 -3.08 24.87 -20.46
N ASP A 71 -2.32 24.20 -21.31
CA ASP A 71 -2.72 23.00 -22.03
C ASP A 71 -3.13 21.91 -21.04
N VAL A 72 -4.41 21.63 -21.00
CA VAL A 72 -4.94 20.37 -20.49
C VAL A 72 -4.73 19.35 -21.61
N GLU A 73 -3.60 18.65 -21.58
CA GLU A 73 -3.37 17.54 -22.49
C GLU A 73 -4.40 16.44 -22.23
N GLU A 74 -5.30 16.28 -23.18
CA GLU A 74 -6.09 15.07 -23.36
C GLU A 74 -5.13 13.88 -23.41
N ILE A 75 -5.33 12.89 -22.51
CA ILE A 75 -4.50 11.69 -22.46
C ILE A 75 -4.89 10.77 -23.61
N GLU A 76 -4.39 11.08 -24.81
CA GLU A 76 -4.39 10.13 -25.91
C GLU A 76 -3.48 8.95 -25.56
N PHE A 77 -4.04 7.74 -25.63
CA PHE A 77 -3.29 6.48 -25.54
C PHE A 77 -2.39 6.33 -26.78
N ILE A 78 -1.20 6.91 -26.73
CA ILE A 78 -0.20 6.74 -27.80
C ILE A 78 0.34 5.31 -27.69
N ASP A 79 0.05 4.55 -28.73
CA ASP A 79 0.58 3.21 -28.97
C ASP A 79 2.08 3.33 -29.33
N ILE A 80 2.93 3.17 -28.29
CA ILE A 80 4.38 3.09 -28.52
C ILE A 80 4.72 1.64 -28.74
N GLY A 81 5.04 1.31 -30.00
CA GLY A 81 5.39 0.02 -30.54
C GLY A 81 6.21 -0.87 -29.59
N ALA A 82 5.81 -2.14 -29.57
CA ALA A 82 6.44 -3.22 -28.85
C ALA A 82 7.92 -3.37 -29.24
N THR A 83 8.82 -2.81 -28.44
CA THR A 83 10.18 -3.30 -28.41
C THR A 83 10.22 -4.52 -27.48
N ASN A 84 10.44 -5.65 -28.09
CA ASN A 84 10.56 -6.97 -27.52
C ASN A 84 11.78 -7.00 -26.57
N ILE A 85 11.60 -6.60 -25.30
CA ILE A 85 12.55 -6.91 -24.25
C ILE A 85 12.07 -8.23 -23.64
N GLN A 86 12.66 -9.32 -24.13
CA GLN A 86 12.55 -10.61 -23.48
C GLN A 86 13.07 -10.45 -22.04
N SER A 87 12.15 -10.49 -21.07
CA SER A 87 12.49 -10.55 -19.68
C SER A 87 13.19 -11.88 -19.41
N PRO A 88 14.38 -11.88 -18.77
CA PRO A 88 14.99 -13.12 -18.33
C PRO A 88 14.06 -13.78 -17.31
N LYS A 89 13.84 -15.08 -17.50
CA LYS A 89 12.99 -15.99 -16.74
C LYS A 89 12.95 -15.67 -15.24
N ALA A 90 11.87 -15.03 -14.78
CA ALA A 90 11.50 -14.95 -13.38
C ALA A 90 11.10 -16.33 -12.80
N ALA A 91 10.82 -17.30 -13.68
CA ALA A 91 10.41 -18.66 -13.35
C ALA A 91 11.44 -19.52 -12.58
N LEU A 92 12.66 -19.02 -12.34
CA LEU A 92 13.71 -19.75 -11.61
C LEU A 92 13.81 -19.38 -10.13
N LEU A 93 12.93 -18.50 -9.61
CA LEU A 93 13.08 -17.94 -8.26
C LEU A 93 12.20 -18.58 -7.19
N VAL A 94 11.28 -19.47 -7.56
CA VAL A 94 10.28 -20.02 -6.63
C VAL A 94 10.52 -21.50 -6.30
N GLU A 95 11.33 -22.23 -7.09
CA GLU A 95 11.43 -23.70 -6.95
C GLU A 95 12.26 -24.20 -5.74
N GLU A 96 12.93 -23.33 -4.96
CA GLU A 96 13.74 -23.75 -3.80
C GLU A 96 13.60 -22.84 -2.57
N ILE A 97 12.45 -22.18 -2.36
CA ILE A 97 12.22 -21.57 -1.06
C ILE A 97 11.78 -22.69 -0.11
N HIS A 98 12.71 -23.28 0.61
CA HIS A 98 12.37 -24.13 1.75
C HIS A 98 11.68 -23.28 2.80
N PHE A 99 10.35 -23.32 2.81
CA PHE A 99 9.57 -22.82 3.94
C PHE A 99 9.93 -23.67 5.15
N ILE A 100 10.22 -23.01 6.26
CA ILE A 100 10.17 -23.69 7.56
C ILE A 100 8.72 -24.14 7.70
N ASP A 101 8.49 -25.45 7.76
CA ASP A 101 7.16 -26.02 7.87
C ASP A 101 6.41 -25.38 9.04
N ILE A 102 5.13 -25.10 8.83
CA ILE A 102 4.27 -24.46 9.85
C ILE A 102 4.18 -25.32 11.11
N GLU A 103 4.34 -26.64 10.98
CA GLU A 103 4.45 -27.59 12.10
C GLU A 103 5.69 -27.33 12.98
N ASP A 104 6.78 -26.80 12.40
CA ASP A 104 7.96 -26.36 13.14
C ASP A 104 7.74 -25.04 13.89
N TYR A 105 6.76 -24.20 13.48
CA TYR A 105 6.46 -22.95 14.15
C TYR A 105 5.60 -23.17 15.41
N ASP A 106 4.62 -24.10 15.37
CA ASP A 106 3.83 -24.48 16.53
C ASP A 106 4.66 -25.13 17.65
N ASN A 107 5.78 -25.78 17.29
CA ASN A 107 6.73 -26.32 18.26
C ASN A 107 7.66 -25.25 18.86
N LYS A 108 7.75 -24.04 18.27
CA LYS A 108 8.62 -22.96 18.76
C LYS A 108 8.04 -22.15 19.92
N THR A 109 6.75 -22.26 20.22
CA THR A 109 6.11 -21.52 21.35
C THR A 109 6.68 -21.90 22.73
N ASN A 110 7.42 -23.03 22.84
CA ASN A 110 8.13 -23.46 24.05
C ASN A 110 9.62 -23.68 23.80
N ALA A 111 10.16 -23.30 22.65
CA ALA A 111 11.57 -23.53 22.32
C ALA A 111 12.45 -22.44 22.95
N VAL A 112 13.59 -22.85 23.52
CA VAL A 112 14.63 -21.93 23.96
C VAL A 112 15.11 -21.13 22.75
N LEU A 113 15.05 -19.80 22.84
CA LEU A 113 15.51 -18.91 21.78
C LEU A 113 16.97 -19.21 21.41
N PRO A 114 17.33 -19.14 20.13
CA PRO A 114 18.71 -19.32 19.70
C PRO A 114 19.65 -18.32 20.38
N VAL A 115 20.91 -18.72 20.55
CA VAL A 115 21.93 -17.85 21.16
C VAL A 115 22.05 -16.56 20.34
N GLY A 116 21.92 -15.42 21.02
CA GLY A 116 21.99 -14.08 20.40
C GLY A 116 20.66 -13.54 19.86
N VAL A 117 19.55 -14.25 20.05
CA VAL A 117 18.20 -13.76 19.75
C VAL A 117 17.55 -13.23 21.03
N THR A 118 17.10 -12.00 20.98
CA THR A 118 16.37 -11.36 22.07
C THR A 118 14.88 -11.60 21.92
N ASP A 119 14.19 -11.92 23.02
CA ASP A 119 12.74 -12.08 23.01
C ASP A 119 12.05 -10.70 22.97
N ILE A 120 11.56 -10.35 21.77
CA ILE A 120 10.90 -9.05 21.56
C ILE A 120 9.51 -9.01 22.21
N ASP A 121 8.87 -10.13 22.43
CA ASP A 121 7.53 -10.21 22.99
C ASP A 121 7.56 -10.03 24.51
N THR A 122 8.60 -10.52 25.17
CA THR A 122 8.80 -10.30 26.62
C THR A 122 9.20 -8.86 26.92
N ILE A 123 10.06 -8.23 26.10
CA ILE A 123 10.51 -6.84 26.31
C ILE A 123 9.35 -5.85 26.23
N HIS A 124 8.40 -6.10 25.36
CA HIS A 124 7.23 -5.23 25.12
C HIS A 124 5.97 -5.73 25.82
N GLY A 125 6.10 -6.64 26.78
CA GLY A 125 4.96 -7.26 27.50
C GLY A 125 4.02 -6.28 28.17
N ASP A 126 4.52 -5.12 28.62
CA ASP A 126 3.72 -4.07 29.25
C ASP A 126 2.99 -3.15 28.23
N GLU A 127 3.33 -3.26 26.95
CA GLU A 127 2.70 -2.45 25.90
C GLU A 127 1.43 -3.15 25.37
N GLN A 128 0.27 -2.87 25.98
CA GLN A 128 -1.03 -3.49 25.67
C GLN A 128 -1.39 -3.47 24.17
N HIS A 129 -0.92 -2.48 23.42
CA HIS A 129 -1.21 -2.36 21.98
C HIS A 129 -0.40 -3.32 21.09
N LEU A 130 0.67 -3.95 21.62
CA LEU A 130 1.47 -4.91 20.85
C LEU A 130 0.97 -6.35 20.97
N TRP A 131 0.04 -6.64 21.89
CA TRP A 131 -0.56 -7.97 22.08
C TRP A 131 0.49 -9.09 22.18
N SER A 132 1.59 -8.83 22.91
CA SER A 132 2.80 -9.66 22.95
C SER A 132 2.52 -11.13 23.25
N GLU A 133 1.55 -11.42 24.11
CA GLU A 133 1.15 -12.79 24.48
C GLU A 133 0.65 -13.61 23.27
N TYR A 134 -0.04 -12.95 22.31
CA TYR A 134 -0.63 -13.63 21.14
C TYR A 134 0.17 -13.39 19.85
N ALA A 135 1.24 -12.61 19.91
CA ALA A 135 2.00 -12.25 18.73
C ALA A 135 2.52 -13.46 17.93
N PRO A 136 3.11 -14.50 18.56
CA PRO A 136 3.55 -15.69 17.83
C PRO A 136 2.43 -16.36 17.03
N GLU A 137 1.27 -16.59 17.68
CA GLU A 137 0.10 -17.22 17.04
C GLU A 137 -0.48 -16.36 15.91
N ILE A 138 -0.54 -15.03 16.11
CA ILE A 138 -1.00 -14.09 15.08
C ILE A 138 -0.12 -14.16 13.86
N TYR A 139 1.21 -14.11 14.02
CA TYR A 139 2.12 -14.14 12.88
C TYR A 139 2.20 -15.51 12.22
N ALA A 140 2.05 -16.62 12.95
CA ALA A 140 1.88 -17.95 12.38
C ALA A 140 0.62 -18.02 11.49
N TYR A 141 -0.51 -17.52 11.98
CA TYR A 141 -1.75 -17.43 11.21
C TYR A 141 -1.62 -16.55 9.96
N LEU A 142 -0.97 -15.39 10.06
CA LEU A 142 -0.70 -14.52 8.91
C LEU A 142 0.17 -15.21 7.85
N ARG A 143 1.15 -16.02 8.27
CA ARG A 143 1.96 -16.84 7.36
C ARG A 143 1.11 -17.88 6.62
N GLN A 144 0.21 -18.54 7.29
CA GLN A 144 -0.73 -19.47 6.66
C GLN A 144 -1.64 -18.76 5.66
N LEU A 145 -2.13 -17.57 5.99
CA LEU A 145 -2.97 -16.78 5.10
C LEU A 145 -2.25 -16.31 3.85
N GLU A 146 -0.96 -15.91 3.93
CA GLU A 146 -0.22 -15.47 2.75
C GLU A 146 -0.01 -16.61 1.74
N THR A 147 0.13 -17.85 2.23
CA THR A 147 0.21 -19.04 1.36
C THR A 147 -1.14 -19.37 0.72
N THR A 148 -2.22 -19.27 1.50
CA THR A 148 -3.58 -19.57 1.00
C THR A 148 -4.07 -18.54 -0.02
N ASN A 149 -3.70 -17.27 0.16
CA ASN A 149 -4.15 -16.14 -0.67
C ASN A 149 -3.05 -15.66 -1.64
N GLN A 150 -2.09 -16.52 -1.96
CA GLN A 150 -1.00 -16.18 -2.88
C GLN A 150 -1.55 -15.89 -4.28
N ILE A 151 -1.14 -14.76 -4.84
CA ILE A 151 -1.46 -14.36 -6.20
C ILE A 151 -0.46 -15.03 -7.16
N LYS A 152 -0.96 -15.61 -8.25
CA LYS A 152 -0.09 -16.27 -9.22
C LYS A 152 0.81 -15.27 -9.93
N GLU A 153 2.03 -15.68 -10.18
CA GLU A 153 2.89 -14.96 -11.11
C GLU A 153 2.24 -14.93 -12.50
N ASP A 154 2.52 -13.90 -13.27
CA ASP A 154 2.02 -13.75 -14.64
C ASP A 154 0.49 -13.88 -14.81
N TYR A 155 -0.31 -13.59 -13.77
CA TYR A 155 -1.77 -13.70 -13.82
C TYR A 155 -2.42 -12.85 -14.95
N LEU A 156 -1.75 -11.80 -15.42
CA LEU A 156 -2.20 -10.99 -16.57
C LEU A 156 -1.83 -11.62 -17.93
N ARG A 157 -1.20 -12.79 -17.95
CA ARG A 157 -0.82 -13.44 -19.20
C ARG A 157 -2.06 -13.78 -20.02
N GLY A 158 -2.11 -13.26 -21.25
CA GLY A 158 -3.27 -13.42 -22.15
C GLY A 158 -4.44 -12.48 -21.85
N CYS A 159 -4.29 -11.52 -20.94
CA CYS A 159 -5.24 -10.45 -20.72
C CYS A 159 -4.95 -9.25 -21.64
N ILE A 160 -5.98 -8.41 -21.88
CA ILE A 160 -5.82 -7.11 -22.58
C ILE A 160 -5.06 -6.12 -21.67
N ILE A 161 -5.21 -6.27 -20.35
CA ILE A 161 -4.54 -5.49 -19.35
C ILE A 161 -3.10 -5.98 -19.21
N THR A 162 -2.16 -5.04 -19.24
CA THR A 162 -0.73 -5.33 -19.11
C THR A 162 -0.19 -4.92 -17.74
N GLY A 163 0.96 -5.49 -17.33
CA GLY A 163 1.65 -5.06 -16.11
C GLY A 163 1.97 -3.56 -16.07
N GLN A 164 2.25 -2.93 -17.21
CA GLN A 164 2.46 -1.48 -17.29
C GLN A 164 1.18 -0.68 -17.02
N MET A 165 0.03 -1.15 -17.51
CA MET A 165 -1.26 -0.52 -17.22
C MET A 165 -1.60 -0.64 -15.73
N ARG A 166 -1.33 -1.80 -15.12
CA ARG A 166 -1.45 -2.02 -13.68
C ARG A 166 -0.54 -1.04 -12.90
N SER A 167 0.73 -0.90 -13.28
CA SER A 167 1.66 0.01 -12.60
C SER A 167 1.18 1.48 -12.65
N ARG A 168 0.67 1.94 -13.81
CA ARG A 168 0.10 3.29 -13.95
C ARG A 168 -1.14 3.48 -13.07
N LEU A 169 -2.01 2.47 -13.02
CA LEU A 169 -3.17 2.51 -12.14
C LEU A 169 -2.76 2.64 -10.69
N ILE A 170 -1.78 1.86 -10.22
CA ILE A 170 -1.31 1.91 -8.83
C ILE A 170 -0.66 3.27 -8.53
N ASP A 171 0.12 3.85 -9.44
CA ASP A 171 0.68 5.20 -9.27
C ASP A 171 -0.43 6.25 -9.08
N TRP A 172 -1.51 6.16 -9.88
CA TRP A 172 -2.70 6.99 -9.71
C TRP A 172 -3.41 6.74 -8.37
N MET A 173 -3.58 5.46 -7.98
CA MET A 173 -4.17 5.09 -6.68
C MET A 173 -3.36 5.68 -5.51
N VAL A 174 -2.03 5.73 -5.59
CA VAL A 174 -1.18 6.40 -4.58
C VAL A 174 -1.51 7.89 -4.50
N SER A 175 -1.76 8.56 -5.62
CA SER A 175 -2.14 9.97 -5.63
C SER A 175 -3.51 10.20 -4.97
N VAL A 176 -4.50 9.37 -5.27
CA VAL A 176 -5.84 9.42 -4.63
C VAL A 176 -5.74 9.11 -3.13
N HIS A 177 -4.97 8.10 -2.76
CA HIS A 177 -4.68 7.75 -1.36
C HIS A 177 -4.12 8.94 -0.57
N LEU A 178 -3.20 9.71 -1.17
CA LEU A 178 -2.64 10.91 -0.54
C LEU A 178 -3.67 12.04 -0.43
N GLN A 179 -4.49 12.24 -1.45
CA GLN A 179 -5.54 13.25 -1.49
C GLN A 179 -6.57 13.00 -0.39
N PHE A 180 -7.02 11.78 -0.21
CA PHE A 180 -7.97 11.38 0.83
C PHE A 180 -7.33 11.19 2.20
N LYS A 181 -5.98 11.21 2.29
CA LYS A 181 -5.20 11.01 3.52
C LYS A 181 -5.47 9.66 4.17
N LEU A 182 -5.66 8.62 3.37
CA LEU A 182 -5.94 7.27 3.83
C LEU A 182 -4.73 6.66 4.55
N LEU A 183 -4.99 5.59 5.32
CA LEU A 183 -3.96 4.82 6.00
C LEU A 183 -3.08 4.07 4.98
N PRO A 184 -1.80 3.85 5.27
CA PRO A 184 -0.95 3.01 4.42
C PRO A 184 -1.54 1.60 4.21
N GLU A 185 -2.18 1.04 5.22
CA GLU A 185 -2.87 -0.26 5.20
C GLU A 185 -3.93 -0.30 4.10
N THR A 186 -4.72 0.76 3.97
CA THR A 186 -5.75 0.90 2.93
C THR A 186 -5.15 0.80 1.53
N LEU A 187 -3.97 1.40 1.28
CA LEU A 187 -3.30 1.29 -0.02
C LEU A 187 -2.87 -0.15 -0.33
N PHE A 188 -2.19 -0.82 0.62
CA PHE A 188 -1.73 -2.19 0.42
C PHE A 188 -2.90 -3.15 0.22
N MET A 189 -3.95 -3.01 1.00
CA MET A 189 -5.17 -3.78 0.87
C MET A 189 -5.87 -3.54 -0.47
N SER A 190 -5.94 -2.27 -0.92
CA SER A 190 -6.53 -1.92 -2.22
C SER A 190 -5.82 -2.61 -3.37
N VAL A 191 -4.47 -2.64 -3.35
CA VAL A 191 -3.67 -3.31 -4.40
C VAL A 191 -3.86 -4.82 -4.33
N ASN A 192 -3.95 -5.41 -3.13
CA ASN A 192 -4.21 -6.84 -2.99
C ASN A 192 -5.60 -7.23 -3.54
N ILE A 193 -6.64 -6.45 -3.24
CA ILE A 193 -8.00 -6.64 -3.79
C ILE A 193 -7.99 -6.52 -5.31
N LEU A 194 -7.32 -5.49 -5.86
CA LEU A 194 -7.16 -5.28 -7.29
C LEU A 194 -6.52 -6.49 -7.98
N ASP A 195 -5.39 -6.97 -7.46
CA ASP A 195 -4.63 -8.05 -8.07
C ASP A 195 -5.39 -9.38 -8.01
N ARG A 196 -6.01 -9.70 -6.88
CA ARG A 196 -6.83 -10.91 -6.73
C ARG A 196 -8.07 -10.89 -7.62
N PHE A 197 -8.70 -9.74 -7.80
CA PHE A 197 -9.81 -9.59 -8.73
C PHE A 197 -9.34 -9.76 -10.18
N LEU A 198 -8.23 -9.12 -10.56
CA LEU A 198 -7.69 -9.24 -11.92
C LEU A 198 -7.13 -10.64 -12.23
N GLU A 199 -6.67 -11.38 -11.23
CA GLU A 199 -6.29 -12.78 -11.39
C GLU A 199 -7.47 -13.65 -11.89
N GLN A 200 -8.67 -13.39 -11.36
CA GLN A 200 -9.87 -14.15 -11.71
C GLN A 200 -10.58 -13.56 -12.93
N GLU A 201 -10.71 -12.24 -13.01
CA GLU A 201 -11.54 -11.53 -13.99
C GLU A 201 -10.75 -10.70 -15.01
N GLY A 202 -9.43 -10.73 -15.01
CA GLY A 202 -8.58 -9.89 -15.87
C GLY A 202 -8.82 -10.13 -17.37
N LYS A 203 -9.16 -11.37 -17.80
CA LYS A 203 -9.49 -11.68 -19.19
C LYS A 203 -10.81 -11.04 -19.64
N ASN A 204 -11.73 -10.84 -18.71
CA ASN A 204 -13.04 -10.26 -18.91
C ASN A 204 -13.09 -8.75 -18.62
N THR A 205 -11.99 -8.19 -18.14
CA THR A 205 -11.90 -6.76 -17.78
C THR A 205 -11.33 -5.97 -18.96
N SER A 206 -12.09 -5.01 -19.48
CA SER A 206 -11.63 -4.10 -20.52
C SER A 206 -10.74 -2.98 -19.97
N ARG A 207 -9.98 -2.29 -20.84
CA ARG A 207 -9.05 -1.23 -20.46
C ARG A 207 -9.77 -0.04 -19.80
N ASP A 208 -10.91 0.33 -20.33
CA ASP A 208 -11.76 1.42 -19.83
C ASP A 208 -12.35 1.14 -18.45
N ARG A 209 -12.47 -0.12 -18.04
CA ARG A 209 -12.95 -0.51 -16.72
C ARG A 209 -11.84 -0.67 -15.68
N LEU A 210 -10.57 -0.62 -16.08
CA LEU A 210 -9.44 -0.86 -15.17
C LEU A 210 -9.38 0.19 -14.05
N GLN A 211 -9.61 1.46 -14.36
CA GLN A 211 -9.64 2.53 -13.36
C GLN A 211 -10.83 2.37 -12.39
N LEU A 212 -11.99 1.93 -12.89
CA LEU A 212 -13.14 1.62 -12.04
C LEU A 212 -12.83 0.51 -11.05
N VAL A 213 -12.15 -0.56 -11.48
CA VAL A 213 -11.71 -1.63 -10.58
C VAL A 213 -10.78 -1.07 -9.49
N GLY A 214 -9.82 -0.22 -9.85
CA GLY A 214 -8.89 0.38 -8.90
C GLY A 214 -9.58 1.27 -7.86
N VAL A 215 -10.46 2.16 -8.28
CA VAL A 215 -11.18 3.06 -7.36
C VAL A 215 -12.11 2.30 -6.44
N VAL A 216 -12.78 1.26 -6.96
CA VAL A 216 -13.67 0.42 -6.14
C VAL A 216 -12.88 -0.46 -5.17
N ALA A 217 -11.71 -0.97 -5.57
CA ALA A 217 -10.81 -1.66 -4.64
C ALA A 217 -10.39 -0.74 -3.48
N MET A 218 -10.13 0.56 -3.74
CA MET A 218 -9.86 1.55 -2.69
C MET A 218 -11.07 1.81 -1.80
N LEU A 219 -12.28 1.89 -2.37
CA LEU A 219 -13.51 2.04 -1.60
C LEU A 219 -13.74 0.87 -0.65
N ILE A 220 -13.58 -0.37 -1.13
CA ILE A 220 -13.72 -1.59 -0.31
C ILE A 220 -12.68 -1.60 0.81
N ALA A 221 -11.41 -1.34 0.48
CA ALA A 221 -10.34 -1.29 1.47
C ALA A 221 -10.59 -0.19 2.51
N SER A 222 -11.08 0.99 2.09
CA SER A 222 -11.42 2.07 3.02
C SER A 222 -12.56 1.70 3.97
N LYS A 223 -13.54 0.91 3.53
CA LYS A 223 -14.62 0.40 4.40
C LYS A 223 -14.11 -0.52 5.50
N ILE A 224 -12.95 -1.12 5.34
CA ILE A 224 -12.35 -2.07 6.30
C ILE A 224 -11.36 -1.37 7.23
N GLU A 225 -10.51 -0.52 6.69
CA GLU A 225 -9.36 0.04 7.40
C GLU A 225 -9.61 1.44 7.99
N GLU A 226 -10.54 2.22 7.41
CA GLU A 226 -10.69 3.63 7.77
C GLU A 226 -11.84 3.85 8.77
N ILE A 227 -11.58 4.73 9.75
CA ILE A 227 -12.64 5.21 10.67
C ILE A 227 -13.60 6.16 9.94
N TYR A 228 -13.08 7.00 9.04
CA TYR A 228 -13.84 7.95 8.24
C TYR A 228 -13.69 7.58 6.76
N ILE A 229 -14.67 6.86 6.25
CA ILE A 229 -14.68 6.37 4.88
C ILE A 229 -15.04 7.53 3.94
N PRO A 230 -14.26 7.78 2.87
CA PRO A 230 -14.68 8.71 1.82
C PRO A 230 -15.99 8.25 1.17
N THR A 231 -16.82 9.20 0.76
CA THR A 231 -18.10 8.89 0.12
C THR A 231 -17.91 8.36 -1.30
N ILE A 232 -18.94 7.69 -1.84
CA ILE A 232 -18.90 7.21 -3.23
C ILE A 232 -18.73 8.40 -4.20
N ASP A 233 -19.39 9.53 -3.94
CA ASP A 233 -19.27 10.74 -4.75
C ASP A 233 -17.83 11.29 -4.78
N GLU A 234 -17.10 11.22 -3.67
CA GLU A 234 -15.69 11.62 -3.62
C GLU A 234 -14.81 10.68 -4.47
N PHE A 235 -15.09 9.38 -4.44
CA PHE A 235 -14.41 8.41 -5.32
C PHE A 235 -14.77 8.61 -6.79
N VAL A 236 -16.03 8.88 -7.13
CA VAL A 236 -16.47 9.23 -8.49
C VAL A 236 -15.76 10.50 -8.96
N TYR A 237 -15.72 11.54 -8.12
CA TYR A 237 -15.01 12.77 -8.43
C TYR A 237 -13.52 12.56 -8.67
N SER A 238 -12.87 11.62 -7.96
CA SER A 238 -11.44 11.31 -8.16
C SER A 238 -11.13 10.71 -9.54
N THR A 239 -12.13 10.16 -10.21
CA THR A 239 -12.03 9.64 -11.59
C THR A 239 -12.40 10.69 -12.66
N ASP A 240 -12.51 11.98 -12.27
CA ASP A 240 -13.00 13.05 -13.12
C ASP A 240 -14.43 12.77 -13.68
N ASN A 241 -15.26 12.11 -12.86
CA ASN A 241 -16.61 11.68 -13.20
C ASN A 241 -16.69 10.73 -14.44
N ALA A 242 -15.60 9.99 -14.71
CA ALA A 242 -15.59 8.99 -15.78
C ALA A 242 -16.60 7.86 -15.54
N TYR A 243 -17.01 7.66 -14.30
CA TYR A 243 -18.00 6.65 -13.89
C TYR A 243 -19.06 7.29 -13.01
N ASN A 244 -20.25 6.69 -12.97
CA ASN A 244 -21.33 7.12 -12.09
C ASN A 244 -21.41 6.24 -10.82
N GLU A 245 -22.25 6.66 -9.86
CA GLU A 245 -22.41 5.98 -8.57
C GLU A 245 -22.93 4.54 -8.73
N GLU A 246 -23.82 4.28 -9.69
CA GLU A 246 -24.37 2.94 -9.94
C GLU A 246 -23.29 2.00 -10.46
N GLU A 247 -22.44 2.45 -11.38
CA GLU A 247 -21.31 1.66 -11.88
C GLU A 247 -20.31 1.31 -10.77
N VAL A 248 -20.07 2.23 -9.82
CA VAL A 248 -19.22 1.98 -8.64
C VAL A 248 -19.85 0.90 -7.76
N LYS A 249 -21.17 0.99 -7.48
CA LYS A 249 -21.87 -0.01 -6.66
C LYS A 249 -21.92 -1.39 -7.31
N ASP A 250 -22.18 -1.43 -8.62
CA ASP A 250 -22.20 -2.69 -9.38
C ASP A 250 -20.83 -3.34 -9.41
N MET A 251 -19.77 -2.55 -9.58
CA MET A 251 -18.40 -3.06 -9.56
C MET A 251 -18.00 -3.52 -8.15
N GLU A 252 -18.44 -2.84 -7.09
CA GLU A 252 -18.23 -3.26 -5.70
C GLU A 252 -18.83 -4.65 -5.48
N LEU A 253 -20.09 -4.83 -5.87
CA LEU A 253 -20.77 -6.11 -5.74
C LEU A 253 -20.09 -7.20 -6.58
N LYS A 254 -19.60 -6.85 -7.78
CA LYS A 254 -18.86 -7.77 -8.64
C LYS A 254 -17.55 -8.21 -7.98
N ILE A 255 -16.74 -7.27 -7.45
CA ILE A 255 -15.48 -7.58 -6.78
C ILE A 255 -15.74 -8.48 -5.55
N MET A 256 -16.71 -8.10 -4.71
CA MET A 256 -17.05 -8.85 -3.51
C MET A 256 -17.45 -10.31 -3.83
N ARG A 257 -18.29 -10.52 -4.86
CA ARG A 257 -18.69 -11.86 -5.29
C ARG A 257 -17.54 -12.65 -5.89
N THR A 258 -16.70 -12.01 -6.72
CA THR A 258 -15.53 -12.65 -7.33
C THR A 258 -14.56 -13.16 -6.28
N LEU A 259 -14.37 -12.40 -5.19
CA LEU A 259 -13.48 -12.76 -4.09
C LEU A 259 -14.18 -13.61 -3.00
N ASP A 260 -15.41 -14.04 -3.22
CA ASP A 260 -16.23 -14.80 -2.25
C ASP A 260 -16.27 -14.12 -0.88
N PHE A 261 -16.34 -12.79 -0.84
CA PHE A 261 -16.31 -11.95 0.37
C PHE A 261 -15.07 -12.19 1.25
N ASN A 262 -14.07 -12.92 0.76
CA ASN A 262 -12.82 -13.14 1.45
C ASN A 262 -11.84 -11.98 1.17
N LEU A 263 -11.85 -10.97 2.03
CA LEU A 263 -10.98 -9.79 1.93
C LEU A 263 -9.75 -9.88 2.87
N THR A 264 -9.72 -10.89 3.72
CA THR A 264 -8.64 -11.08 4.70
C THR A 264 -7.39 -11.58 3.98
N SER A 265 -6.41 -10.70 3.80
CA SER A 265 -5.09 -11.03 3.27
C SER A 265 -4.03 -10.27 4.06
N PRO A 266 -2.93 -10.92 4.45
CA PRO A 266 -1.87 -10.23 5.16
C PRO A 266 -1.20 -9.22 4.24
N ILE A 267 -0.81 -8.08 4.81
CA ILE A 267 -0.09 -7.01 4.10
C ILE A 267 1.36 -6.94 4.59
N SER A 268 2.26 -6.57 3.69
CA SER A 268 3.71 -6.51 4.00
C SER A 268 4.04 -5.56 5.15
N LEU A 269 3.23 -4.51 5.38
CA LEU A 269 3.45 -3.56 6.48
C LEU A 269 3.34 -4.20 7.86
N THR A 270 2.46 -5.18 8.04
CA THR A 270 2.29 -5.90 9.31
C THR A 270 3.57 -6.66 9.66
N PHE A 271 4.13 -7.38 8.70
CA PHE A 271 5.40 -8.08 8.87
C PHE A 271 6.57 -7.11 9.05
N LEU A 272 6.61 -6.00 8.28
CA LEU A 272 7.66 -5.00 8.42
C LEU A 272 7.73 -4.41 9.83
N ARG A 273 6.59 -4.14 10.48
CA ARG A 273 6.56 -3.65 11.86
C ARG A 273 7.22 -4.65 12.81
N ARG A 274 6.85 -5.93 12.73
CA ARG A 274 7.44 -7.00 13.55
C ARG A 274 8.93 -7.10 13.35
N PHE A 275 9.38 -7.14 12.09
CA PHE A 275 10.80 -7.27 11.77
C PHE A 275 11.59 -6.01 12.18
N SER A 276 11.00 -4.83 12.12
CA SER A 276 11.64 -3.60 12.59
C SER A 276 11.87 -3.61 14.11
N VAL A 277 10.96 -4.18 14.88
CA VAL A 277 11.15 -4.40 16.32
C VAL A 277 12.27 -5.42 16.55
N ALA A 278 12.23 -6.55 15.86
CA ALA A 278 13.25 -7.60 15.99
C ALA A 278 14.67 -7.12 15.62
N GLY A 279 14.78 -6.22 14.65
CA GLY A 279 16.05 -5.62 14.20
C GLY A 279 16.47 -4.38 14.97
N ASN A 280 15.69 -3.92 15.95
CA ASN A 280 15.90 -2.63 16.64
C ASN A 280 16.12 -1.47 15.66
N VAL A 281 15.27 -1.40 14.65
CA VAL A 281 15.37 -0.52 13.48
C VAL A 281 14.93 0.89 13.82
N ASP A 282 15.67 1.91 13.40
CA ASP A 282 15.31 3.30 13.63
C ASP A 282 14.15 3.77 12.70
N VAL A 283 13.63 4.97 12.99
CA VAL A 283 12.48 5.53 12.26
C VAL A 283 12.82 5.85 10.80
N VAL A 284 14.08 6.19 10.48
CA VAL A 284 14.51 6.53 9.11
C VAL A 284 14.65 5.26 8.30
N GLU A 285 15.26 4.23 8.88
CA GLU A 285 15.39 2.89 8.30
C GLU A 285 14.03 2.26 8.04
N HIS A 286 13.12 2.32 9.03
CA HIS A 286 11.74 1.85 8.85
C HIS A 286 11.01 2.61 7.73
N SER A 287 11.19 3.94 7.66
CA SER A 287 10.57 4.76 6.61
C SER A 287 11.14 4.47 5.22
N MET A 288 12.45 4.17 5.14
CA MET A 288 13.09 3.73 3.89
C MET A 288 12.55 2.37 3.44
N ALA A 289 12.41 1.41 4.36
CA ALA A 289 11.82 0.11 4.05
C ALA A 289 10.38 0.25 3.55
N LYS A 290 9.56 1.12 4.15
CA LYS A 290 8.21 1.44 3.65
C LYS A 290 8.22 2.04 2.25
N TYR A 291 9.15 2.95 1.96
CA TYR A 291 9.31 3.51 0.62
C TYR A 291 9.60 2.42 -0.42
N ILE A 292 10.51 1.52 -0.11
CA ILE A 292 10.88 0.40 -0.99
C ILE A 292 9.68 -0.55 -1.18
N LEU A 293 8.92 -0.83 -0.14
CA LEU A 293 7.69 -1.64 -0.23
C LEU A 293 6.64 -0.99 -1.13
N GLU A 294 6.40 0.31 -1.00
CA GLU A 294 5.43 0.99 -1.87
C GLU A 294 5.91 1.07 -3.33
N LEU A 295 7.22 1.21 -3.59
CA LEU A 295 7.76 1.08 -4.94
C LEU A 295 7.53 -0.32 -5.51
N SER A 296 7.67 -1.36 -4.69
CA SER A 296 7.47 -2.75 -5.11
C SER A 296 6.02 -3.07 -5.46
N LEU A 297 5.02 -2.36 -4.91
CA LEU A 297 3.61 -2.52 -5.30
C LEU A 297 3.37 -2.25 -6.79
N MET A 298 4.12 -1.32 -7.39
CA MET A 298 4.00 -0.99 -8.80
C MET A 298 4.66 -2.03 -9.72
N ASP A 299 5.57 -2.85 -9.20
CA ASP A 299 6.30 -3.84 -10.00
C ASP A 299 5.49 -5.13 -10.17
N TYR A 300 5.08 -5.41 -11.39
CA TYR A 300 4.34 -6.63 -11.71
C TYR A 300 5.16 -7.91 -11.47
N GLY A 301 6.49 -7.83 -11.58
CA GLY A 301 7.38 -8.97 -11.32
C GLY A 301 7.52 -9.38 -9.85
N LEU A 302 6.96 -8.59 -8.92
CA LEU A 302 6.95 -8.89 -7.49
C LEU A 302 5.57 -9.28 -6.94
N VAL A 303 4.55 -9.39 -7.78
CA VAL A 303 3.17 -9.65 -7.36
C VAL A 303 3.02 -11.00 -6.66
N GLY A 304 3.70 -12.05 -7.17
CA GLY A 304 3.67 -13.40 -6.61
C GLY A 304 4.51 -13.59 -5.33
N VAL A 305 5.27 -12.57 -4.93
CA VAL A 305 6.14 -12.65 -3.76
C VAL A 305 5.31 -12.52 -2.48
N HIS A 306 5.53 -13.42 -1.52
CA HIS A 306 4.85 -13.37 -0.23
C HIS A 306 5.04 -12.01 0.47
N PRO A 307 3.99 -11.46 1.09
CA PRO A 307 4.06 -10.20 1.83
C PRO A 307 5.16 -10.15 2.88
N SER A 308 5.39 -11.25 3.58
CA SER A 308 6.44 -11.36 4.59
C SER A 308 7.85 -11.33 3.98
N LEU A 309 8.07 -12.04 2.85
CA LEU A 309 9.34 -12.02 2.13
C LEU A 309 9.63 -10.63 1.55
N SER A 310 8.60 -9.97 1.01
CA SER A 310 8.71 -8.58 0.54
C SER A 310 9.10 -7.63 1.67
N ALA A 311 8.50 -7.79 2.86
CA ALA A 311 8.82 -6.99 4.04
C ALA A 311 10.26 -7.20 4.52
N ALA A 312 10.71 -8.45 4.60
CA ALA A 312 12.07 -8.82 4.99
C ALA A 312 13.11 -8.28 3.99
N ALA A 313 12.86 -8.44 2.69
CA ALA A 313 13.74 -7.93 1.63
C ALA A 313 13.83 -6.39 1.65
N ALA A 314 12.71 -5.69 1.79
CA ALA A 314 12.71 -4.24 1.89
C ALA A 314 13.46 -3.71 3.12
N LEU A 315 13.31 -4.38 4.26
CA LEU A 315 14.07 -4.07 5.46
C LEU A 315 15.55 -4.33 5.27
N HIS A 316 15.92 -5.47 4.67
CA HIS A 316 17.33 -5.78 4.36
C HIS A 316 17.95 -4.70 3.46
N VAL A 317 17.26 -4.25 2.41
CA VAL A 317 17.75 -3.16 1.55
C VAL A 317 17.93 -1.87 2.36
N SER A 318 16.98 -1.53 3.20
CA SER A 318 17.06 -0.33 4.04
C SER A 318 18.27 -0.36 4.96
N LEU A 319 18.49 -1.46 5.67
CA LEU A 319 19.64 -1.65 6.56
C LEU A 319 20.98 -1.64 5.80
N LEU A 320 21.02 -2.29 4.63
CA LEU A 320 22.19 -2.27 3.76
C LEU A 320 22.60 -0.85 3.36
N LEU A 321 21.62 0.03 3.16
CA LEU A 321 21.87 1.40 2.72
C LEU A 321 22.23 2.35 3.87
N LEU A 322 21.53 2.26 4.99
CA LEU A 322 21.59 3.24 6.07
C LEU A 322 22.50 2.81 7.22
N SER A 323 22.52 1.53 7.55
CA SER A 323 23.29 0.96 8.65
C SER A 323 24.11 -0.26 8.22
N PRO A 324 25.18 -0.07 7.43
CA PRO A 324 25.97 -1.15 6.86
C PRO A 324 26.90 -1.82 7.88
N SER A 325 26.44 -1.98 9.11
CA SER A 325 27.13 -2.78 10.12
C SER A 325 27.09 -4.26 9.75
N VAL A 326 28.07 -5.02 10.22
CA VAL A 326 28.14 -6.47 9.94
C VAL A 326 27.74 -7.21 11.22
N PRO A 327 26.82 -8.15 11.14
CA PRO A 327 26.03 -8.58 9.99
C PRO A 327 24.81 -7.65 9.76
N VAL A 328 24.52 -7.31 8.49
CA VAL A 328 23.32 -6.54 8.11
C VAL A 328 22.03 -7.29 8.43
N TRP A 329 22.04 -8.61 8.30
CA TRP A 329 20.95 -9.51 8.65
C TRP A 329 21.32 -10.26 9.92
N SER A 330 20.77 -9.81 11.05
CA SER A 330 21.11 -10.36 12.37
C SER A 330 20.41 -11.71 12.60
N PRO A 331 20.94 -12.56 13.52
CA PRO A 331 20.24 -13.78 13.91
C PRO A 331 18.81 -13.57 14.40
N GLY A 332 18.54 -12.44 15.05
CA GLY A 332 17.18 -12.05 15.45
C GLY A 332 16.27 -11.82 14.25
N LEU A 333 16.74 -11.10 13.23
CA LEU A 333 15.97 -10.88 12.00
C LEU A 333 15.73 -12.19 11.25
N GLU A 334 16.71 -13.06 11.16
CA GLU A 334 16.57 -14.38 10.56
C GLU A 334 15.53 -15.23 11.31
N TYR A 335 15.59 -15.26 12.64
CA TYR A 335 14.66 -16.00 13.47
C TYR A 335 13.21 -15.51 13.32
N TYR A 336 12.96 -14.20 13.50
CA TYR A 336 11.62 -13.65 13.46
C TYR A 336 11.03 -13.54 12.05
N SER A 337 11.86 -13.39 11.03
CA SER A 337 11.41 -13.41 9.64
C SER A 337 11.27 -14.82 9.07
N GLY A 338 12.02 -15.79 9.59
CA GLY A 338 12.11 -17.13 9.04
C GLY A 338 12.85 -17.20 7.71
N TYR A 339 13.57 -16.15 7.29
CA TYR A 339 14.30 -16.11 6.04
C TYR A 339 15.80 -15.93 6.27
N SER A 340 16.60 -16.81 5.68
CA SER A 340 18.05 -16.59 5.59
C SER A 340 18.36 -15.44 4.62
N ARG A 341 19.54 -14.86 4.74
CA ARG A 341 20.01 -13.82 3.81
C ARG A 341 19.94 -14.27 2.35
N GLU A 342 20.31 -15.51 2.07
CA GLU A 342 20.34 -16.08 0.72
C GLU A 342 18.96 -16.10 0.09
N CYS A 343 17.92 -16.45 0.86
CA CYS A 343 16.53 -16.45 0.41
C CYS A 343 16.02 -15.04 0.04
N LEU A 344 16.53 -13.99 0.69
CA LEU A 344 16.14 -12.61 0.42
C LEU A 344 16.76 -12.07 -0.88
N MET A 345 17.95 -12.51 -1.26
CA MET A 345 18.78 -11.86 -2.30
C MET A 345 18.10 -11.69 -3.65
N PRO A 346 17.28 -12.62 -4.17
CA PRO A 346 16.58 -12.40 -5.44
C PRO A 346 15.63 -11.20 -5.39
N VAL A 347 14.83 -11.10 -4.33
CA VAL A 347 13.87 -9.99 -4.13
C VAL A 347 14.62 -8.69 -3.82
N VAL A 348 15.67 -8.75 -3.01
CA VAL A 348 16.57 -7.62 -2.70
C VAL A 348 17.14 -6.99 -3.97
N ARG A 349 17.70 -7.79 -4.88
CA ARG A 349 18.24 -7.31 -6.16
C ARG A 349 17.17 -6.60 -6.98
N ARG A 350 15.96 -7.16 -7.04
CA ARG A 350 14.86 -6.54 -7.76
C ARG A 350 14.45 -5.21 -7.14
N MET A 351 14.33 -5.14 -5.80
CA MET A 351 13.99 -3.91 -5.09
C MET A 351 15.06 -2.82 -5.24
N ILE A 352 16.34 -3.18 -5.24
CA ILE A 352 17.43 -2.23 -5.52
C ILE A 352 17.30 -1.67 -6.94
N SER A 353 17.04 -2.51 -7.94
CA SER A 353 16.84 -2.04 -9.33
C SER A 353 15.64 -1.09 -9.45
N LEU A 354 14.55 -1.32 -8.70
CA LEU A 354 13.42 -0.38 -8.64
C LEU A 354 13.83 0.96 -8.02
N LEU A 355 14.61 0.93 -6.94
CA LEU A 355 15.09 2.12 -6.27
C LEU A 355 16.05 2.92 -7.17
N GLU A 356 16.95 2.25 -7.91
CA GLU A 356 17.86 2.87 -8.88
C GLU A 356 17.12 3.59 -10.02
N SER A 357 16.01 3.01 -10.46
CA SER A 357 15.19 3.59 -11.52
C SER A 357 14.17 4.62 -11.05
N ALA A 358 13.94 4.74 -9.73
CA ALA A 358 12.85 5.53 -9.18
C ALA A 358 12.96 7.04 -9.50
N GLU A 359 14.17 7.58 -9.67
CA GLU A 359 14.38 9.00 -10.01
C GLU A 359 14.00 9.30 -11.46
N ASP A 360 14.33 8.40 -12.38
CA ASP A 360 14.14 8.55 -13.82
C ASP A 360 12.77 7.97 -14.29
N ASN A 361 12.04 7.31 -13.42
CA ASN A 361 10.75 6.70 -13.75
C ASN A 361 9.70 7.78 -13.99
N ARG A 362 8.81 7.55 -14.96
CA ARG A 362 7.65 8.43 -15.20
C ARG A 362 6.61 8.35 -14.08
N LEU A 363 6.55 7.23 -13.36
CA LEU A 363 5.63 7.00 -12.24
C LEU A 363 6.28 7.55 -10.96
N GLN A 364 5.83 8.73 -10.53
CA GLN A 364 6.49 9.51 -9.47
C GLN A 364 5.69 9.63 -8.18
N SER A 365 4.45 9.11 -8.12
CA SER A 365 3.56 9.34 -6.97
C SER A 365 4.15 8.82 -5.66
N VAL A 366 4.74 7.63 -5.67
CA VAL A 366 5.40 7.05 -4.48
C VAL A 366 6.64 7.89 -4.10
N ARG A 367 7.50 8.22 -5.07
CA ARG A 367 8.71 9.02 -4.80
C ARG A 367 8.36 10.40 -4.25
N ASN A 368 7.36 11.07 -4.83
CA ASN A 368 6.87 12.36 -4.35
C ASN A 368 6.32 12.28 -2.92
N LYS A 369 5.57 11.22 -2.60
CA LYS A 369 5.09 10.93 -1.25
C LYS A 369 6.23 10.89 -0.25
N TYR A 370 7.27 10.09 -0.54
CA TYR A 370 8.41 9.89 0.35
C TYR A 370 9.48 10.99 0.28
N SER A 371 9.32 11.98 -0.61
CA SER A 371 10.10 13.23 -0.63
C SER A 371 9.58 14.26 0.37
N SER A 372 8.40 14.06 0.95
CA SER A 372 7.80 14.98 1.92
C SER A 372 8.40 14.85 3.33
N ARG A 373 8.30 15.91 4.15
CA ARG A 373 8.76 15.92 5.55
C ARG A 373 8.05 14.87 6.41
N LYS A 374 6.78 14.58 6.13
CA LYS A 374 5.99 13.56 6.84
C LYS A 374 6.66 12.19 6.79
N PHE A 375 7.32 11.87 5.68
CA PHE A 375 8.01 10.59 5.46
C PHE A 375 9.54 10.73 5.53
N ARG A 376 10.05 11.67 6.37
CA ARG A 376 11.48 11.88 6.62
C ARG A 376 12.32 12.20 5.38
N ARG A 377 11.69 12.47 4.22
CA ARG A 377 12.36 12.73 2.93
C ARG A 377 13.30 11.60 2.50
N VAL A 378 12.97 10.36 2.83
CA VAL A 378 13.84 9.21 2.57
C VAL A 378 14.13 9.01 1.08
N ALA A 379 13.21 9.39 0.18
CA ALA A 379 13.43 9.34 -1.26
C ALA A 379 14.49 10.35 -1.76
N LEU A 380 14.88 11.34 -0.95
CA LEU A 380 15.89 12.36 -1.28
C LEU A 380 17.25 12.11 -0.62
N LEU A 381 17.38 11.05 0.17
CA LEU A 381 18.65 10.69 0.80
C LEU A 381 19.67 10.30 -0.27
N LYS A 382 20.94 10.62 -0.03
CA LYS A 382 22.05 10.27 -0.96
C LYS A 382 22.19 8.76 -1.13
N GLU A 383 21.83 8.00 -0.10
CA GLU A 383 21.83 6.54 -0.06
C GLU A 383 20.79 5.92 -1.02
N ALA A 384 19.71 6.64 -1.31
CA ALA A 384 18.69 6.25 -2.28
C ALA A 384 19.05 6.60 -3.74
N LYS A 385 20.17 7.29 -3.96
CA LYS A 385 20.59 7.69 -5.30
C LYS A 385 21.34 6.57 -6.03
N LYS A 386 21.11 6.47 -7.32
CA LYS A 386 21.71 5.45 -8.21
C LYS A 386 23.22 5.27 -8.04
N GLU A 387 23.96 6.37 -7.95
CA GLU A 387 25.43 6.32 -7.79
C GLU A 387 25.87 5.60 -6.51
N PHE A 388 25.13 5.76 -5.43
CA PHE A 388 25.42 5.11 -4.16
C PHE A 388 25.03 3.64 -4.18
N LEU A 389 23.87 3.31 -4.74
CA LEU A 389 23.36 1.95 -4.89
C LEU A 389 24.30 1.07 -5.71
N THR A 390 24.76 1.57 -6.87
CA THR A 390 25.70 0.83 -7.74
C THR A 390 27.00 0.48 -7.02
N LYS A 391 27.54 1.39 -6.21
CA LYS A 391 28.73 1.12 -5.39
C LYS A 391 28.48 0.05 -4.33
N ARG A 392 27.32 0.08 -3.65
CA ARG A 392 26.99 -0.87 -2.60
C ARG A 392 26.75 -2.29 -3.12
N MET A 393 26.18 -2.44 -4.31
CA MET A 393 25.95 -3.74 -4.95
C MET A 393 27.25 -4.49 -5.28
N GLN A 394 28.38 -3.80 -5.42
CA GLN A 394 29.68 -4.44 -5.63
C GLN A 394 30.22 -5.13 -4.37
N PHE A 395 29.69 -4.79 -3.19
CA PHE A 395 30.14 -5.31 -1.88
C PHE A 395 29.07 -6.18 -1.19
N ALA A 396 27.88 -6.37 -1.76
CA ALA A 396 26.80 -7.21 -1.25
C ALA A 396 26.75 -8.58 -1.90
#